data_09bba9137b6a0b9f591269213db16263
#
_entry.id   09bba9137b6a0b9f591269213db16263
#
_cell.length_a   1.000
_cell.length_b   1.000
_cell.length_c   1.000
_cell.angle_alpha   90.00
_cell.angle_beta   90.00
_cell.angle_gamma   90.00
#
_symmetry.space_group_name_H-M   'P 1'
#
loop_
_entity.id
_entity.type
_entity.pdbx_description
1 polymer ?
#
loop_
_entity_poly.entity_id
_entity_poly.type
_entity_poly.pdbx_seq_one_letter_code
_entity_poly.pdbx_strand_id
1 'polypeptide(L)'
;MIEMDQNFNKVFWDACANGDFPMVCSQIKAGADVNYQNGDGRTALMRASKRDRKDVVQVLLDNGADVNISDNKGKTALMTAAKKGNKTILKALIDAGADVNAKDDRGRTALMRACLLGQDRCVEVLLDAGARINDQDEVGRSALMEACIAFKRDTIHLLLERNADVNLFDNNGVTALM
;
A
#
# COMPACT_ATOMS: atom_id res chain seq x y z
N MET A 1 -13.47 -11.62 -29.68
CA MET A 1 -12.58 -12.18 -28.64
C MET A 1 -12.13 -11.11 -27.64
N ILE A 2 -11.61 -9.96 -28.07
CA ILE A 2 -11.08 -8.90 -27.16
C ILE A 2 -12.18 -8.26 -26.26
N GLU A 3 -13.40 -8.04 -26.75
CA GLU A 3 -14.50 -7.46 -25.96
C GLU A 3 -15.05 -8.40 -24.87
N MET A 4 -15.03 -9.72 -25.10
CA MET A 4 -15.45 -10.70 -24.09
C MET A 4 -14.43 -10.75 -22.93
N ASP A 5 -13.13 -10.65 -23.21
CA ASP A 5 -12.07 -10.62 -22.18
C ASP A 5 -12.14 -9.37 -21.30
N GLN A 6 -12.44 -8.21 -21.87
CA GLN A 6 -12.55 -6.96 -21.10
C GLN A 6 -13.75 -6.97 -20.14
N ASN A 7 -14.89 -7.51 -20.58
CA ASN A 7 -16.07 -7.62 -19.72
C ASN A 7 -15.86 -8.65 -18.60
N PHE A 8 -15.18 -9.77 -18.89
CA PHE A 8 -14.85 -10.80 -17.92
C PHE A 8 -13.93 -10.26 -16.81
N ASN A 9 -12.86 -9.60 -17.19
CA ASN A 9 -11.92 -8.99 -16.23
C ASN A 9 -12.57 -7.84 -15.43
N LYS A 10 -13.50 -7.10 -16.02
CA LYS A 10 -14.26 -6.07 -15.29
C LYS A 10 -15.18 -6.69 -14.24
N VAL A 11 -15.89 -7.77 -14.57
CA VAL A 11 -16.73 -8.49 -13.59
C VAL A 11 -15.90 -9.02 -12.42
N PHE A 12 -14.76 -9.63 -12.70
CA PHE A 12 -13.81 -10.08 -11.68
C PHE A 12 -13.34 -8.94 -10.79
N TRP A 13 -12.92 -7.84 -11.39
CA TRP A 13 -12.41 -6.66 -10.69
C TRP A 13 -13.49 -6.01 -9.79
N ASP A 14 -14.74 -5.94 -10.27
CA ASP A 14 -15.87 -5.42 -9.48
C ASP A 14 -16.26 -6.37 -8.35
N ALA A 15 -16.24 -7.69 -8.55
CA ALA A 15 -16.45 -8.69 -7.52
C ALA A 15 -15.41 -8.56 -6.38
N CYS A 16 -14.12 -8.39 -6.75
CA CYS A 16 -13.05 -8.16 -5.77
C CYS A 16 -13.25 -6.85 -4.99
N ALA A 17 -13.72 -5.79 -5.65
CA ALA A 17 -14.01 -4.52 -4.98
C ALA A 17 -15.18 -4.61 -3.99
N ASN A 18 -16.20 -5.37 -4.35
CA ASN A 18 -17.43 -5.52 -3.54
C ASN A 18 -17.25 -6.54 -2.40
N GLY A 19 -16.23 -7.40 -2.48
CA GLY A 19 -16.02 -8.49 -1.54
C GLY A 19 -16.97 -9.67 -1.79
N ASP A 20 -17.40 -9.84 -3.03
CA ASP A 20 -18.22 -10.98 -3.45
C ASP A 20 -17.33 -12.22 -3.60
N PHE A 21 -17.00 -12.81 -2.45
CA PHE A 21 -16.09 -13.95 -2.35
C PHE A 21 -16.50 -15.13 -3.23
N PRO A 22 -17.79 -15.58 -3.27
CA PRO A 22 -18.20 -16.64 -4.16
C PRO A 22 -17.94 -16.34 -5.64
N MET A 23 -18.25 -15.11 -6.06
CA MET A 23 -18.00 -14.68 -7.45
C MET A 23 -16.51 -14.64 -7.76
N VAL A 24 -15.69 -14.10 -6.85
CA VAL A 24 -14.22 -14.07 -7.00
C VAL A 24 -13.67 -15.49 -7.20
N CYS A 25 -14.06 -16.45 -6.34
CA CYS A 25 -13.63 -17.83 -6.47
C CYS A 25 -14.09 -18.49 -7.78
N SER A 26 -15.32 -18.20 -8.21
CA SER A 26 -15.86 -18.71 -9.48
C SER A 26 -15.08 -18.18 -10.69
N GLN A 27 -14.76 -16.87 -10.67
CA GLN A 27 -14.02 -16.23 -11.76
C GLN A 27 -12.57 -16.73 -11.83
N ILE A 28 -11.89 -16.92 -10.69
CA ILE A 28 -10.54 -17.51 -10.66
C ILE A 28 -10.55 -18.92 -11.25
N LYS A 29 -11.53 -19.77 -10.87
CA LYS A 29 -11.68 -21.11 -11.45
C LYS A 29 -11.97 -21.09 -12.95
N ALA A 30 -12.63 -20.06 -13.42
CA ALA A 30 -12.91 -19.84 -14.85
C ALA A 30 -11.72 -19.24 -15.62
N GLY A 31 -10.55 -19.03 -14.97
CA GLY A 31 -9.32 -18.56 -15.60
C GLY A 31 -9.16 -17.04 -15.60
N ALA A 32 -9.78 -16.31 -14.67
CA ALA A 32 -9.55 -14.88 -14.54
C ALA A 32 -8.08 -14.59 -14.27
N ASP A 33 -7.51 -13.60 -14.97
CA ASP A 33 -6.16 -13.12 -14.69
C ASP A 33 -6.16 -12.30 -13.39
N VAL A 34 -5.60 -12.90 -12.33
CA VAL A 34 -5.51 -12.27 -10.99
C VAL A 34 -4.62 -11.03 -10.99
N ASN A 35 -3.73 -10.90 -11.99
CA ASN A 35 -2.80 -9.79 -12.16
C ASN A 35 -3.26 -8.76 -13.21
N TYR A 36 -4.47 -8.93 -13.74
CA TYR A 36 -5.03 -7.97 -14.68
C TYR A 36 -4.96 -6.54 -14.14
N GLN A 37 -4.42 -5.63 -14.94
CA GLN A 37 -4.39 -4.20 -14.67
C GLN A 37 -5.44 -3.46 -15.52
N ASN A 38 -6.27 -2.67 -14.85
CA ASN A 38 -7.23 -1.80 -15.55
C ASN A 38 -6.51 -0.61 -16.23
N GLY A 39 -7.25 0.28 -16.89
CA GLY A 39 -6.70 1.47 -17.56
C GLY A 39 -5.87 2.42 -16.66
N ASP A 40 -6.07 2.37 -15.34
CA ASP A 40 -5.25 3.11 -14.36
C ASP A 40 -4.01 2.32 -13.91
N GLY A 41 -3.76 1.14 -14.43
CA GLY A 41 -2.71 0.22 -13.98
C GLY A 41 -3.03 -0.51 -12.69
N ARG A 42 -4.27 -0.46 -12.19
CA ARG A 42 -4.64 -1.04 -10.89
C ARG A 42 -5.03 -2.50 -11.02
N THR A 43 -4.56 -3.32 -10.05
CA THR A 43 -4.95 -4.72 -9.90
C THR A 43 -6.16 -4.91 -8.99
N ALA A 44 -6.77 -6.12 -9.06
CA ALA A 44 -7.81 -6.55 -8.13
C ALA A 44 -7.31 -6.52 -6.66
N LEU A 45 -6.05 -6.91 -6.43
CA LEU A 45 -5.40 -6.90 -5.11
C LEU A 45 -5.35 -5.48 -4.50
N MET A 46 -4.98 -4.46 -5.30
CA MET A 46 -5.00 -3.06 -4.85
C MET A 46 -6.42 -2.61 -4.50
N ARG A 47 -7.39 -3.05 -5.28
CA ARG A 47 -8.79 -2.68 -5.09
C ARG A 47 -9.37 -3.30 -3.83
N ALA A 48 -9.16 -4.60 -3.60
CA ALA A 48 -9.56 -5.32 -2.42
C ALA A 48 -8.91 -4.73 -1.15
N SER A 49 -7.60 -4.43 -1.22
CA SER A 49 -6.85 -3.78 -0.13
C SER A 49 -7.43 -2.40 0.22
N LYS A 50 -7.81 -1.59 -0.78
CA LYS A 50 -8.44 -0.28 -0.57
C LYS A 50 -9.78 -0.37 0.14
N ARG A 51 -10.52 -1.47 -0.09
CA ARG A 51 -11.89 -1.69 0.39
C ARG A 51 -11.95 -2.56 1.66
N ASP A 52 -10.80 -2.92 2.23
CA ASP A 52 -10.68 -3.81 3.41
C ASP A 52 -11.35 -5.20 3.22
N ARG A 53 -11.19 -5.76 2.01
CA ARG A 53 -11.75 -7.08 1.68
C ARG A 53 -10.73 -8.18 1.98
N LYS A 54 -10.56 -8.53 3.25
CA LYS A 54 -9.51 -9.42 3.75
C LYS A 54 -9.55 -10.81 3.10
N ASP A 55 -10.74 -11.39 3.02
CA ASP A 55 -10.93 -12.74 2.44
C ASP A 55 -10.58 -12.75 0.94
N VAL A 56 -10.95 -11.68 0.22
CA VAL A 56 -10.60 -11.51 -1.19
C VAL A 56 -9.09 -11.31 -1.35
N VAL A 57 -8.45 -10.50 -0.49
CA VAL A 57 -6.99 -10.33 -0.51
C VAL A 57 -6.31 -11.68 -0.34
N GLN A 58 -6.73 -12.47 0.65
CA GLN A 58 -6.13 -13.78 0.90
C GLN A 58 -6.28 -14.71 -0.31
N VAL A 59 -7.49 -14.83 -0.87
CA VAL A 59 -7.70 -15.72 -2.02
C VAL A 59 -6.93 -15.26 -3.26
N LEU A 60 -6.75 -13.96 -3.46
CA LEU A 60 -5.91 -13.44 -4.56
C LEU A 60 -4.45 -13.83 -4.36
N LEU A 61 -3.92 -13.69 -3.14
CA LEU A 61 -2.53 -14.09 -2.80
C LEU A 61 -2.34 -15.59 -2.99
N ASP A 62 -3.26 -16.41 -2.51
CA ASP A 62 -3.22 -17.87 -2.64
C ASP A 62 -3.26 -18.34 -4.10
N ASN A 63 -3.77 -17.50 -5.01
CA ASN A 63 -3.83 -17.77 -6.45
C ASN A 63 -2.79 -16.99 -7.27
N GLY A 64 -1.69 -16.56 -6.65
CA GLY A 64 -0.53 -16.01 -7.34
C GLY A 64 -0.66 -14.53 -7.74
N ALA A 65 -1.46 -13.75 -7.01
CA ALA A 65 -1.44 -12.30 -7.21
C ALA A 65 -0.06 -11.73 -6.88
N ASP A 66 0.55 -11.02 -7.84
CA ASP A 66 1.81 -10.32 -7.64
C ASP A 66 1.58 -9.07 -6.79
N VAL A 67 2.15 -9.09 -5.59
CA VAL A 67 2.02 -8.03 -4.58
C VAL A 67 2.77 -6.75 -4.97
N ASN A 68 3.72 -6.83 -5.90
CA ASN A 68 4.64 -5.76 -6.26
C ASN A 68 4.21 -4.99 -7.53
N ILE A 69 3.14 -5.40 -8.20
CA ILE A 69 2.59 -4.60 -9.30
C ILE A 69 2.24 -3.20 -8.76
N SER A 70 2.60 -2.18 -9.53
CA SER A 70 2.24 -0.78 -9.25
C SER A 70 1.22 -0.24 -10.25
N ASP A 71 0.39 0.70 -9.80
CA ASP A 71 -0.51 1.45 -10.69
C ASP A 71 0.28 2.50 -11.53
N ASN A 72 -0.41 3.19 -12.46
CA ASN A 72 0.19 4.21 -13.33
C ASN A 72 0.78 5.43 -12.56
N LYS A 73 0.77 5.40 -11.23
CA LYS A 73 1.38 6.39 -10.33
C LYS A 73 2.40 5.76 -9.39
N GLY A 74 2.92 4.59 -9.74
CA GLY A 74 3.88 3.85 -8.92
C GLY A 74 3.33 3.29 -7.61
N LYS A 75 1.99 3.29 -7.39
CA LYS A 75 1.41 2.86 -6.10
C LYS A 75 1.17 1.37 -6.06
N THR A 76 1.63 0.72 -4.99
CA THR A 76 1.41 -0.71 -4.71
C THR A 76 0.18 -0.96 -3.82
N ALA A 77 -0.20 -2.25 -3.70
CA ALA A 77 -1.22 -2.68 -2.76
C ALA A 77 -0.81 -2.36 -1.30
N LEU A 78 0.48 -2.55 -0.95
CA LEU A 78 1.04 -2.24 0.37
C LEU A 78 0.87 -0.76 0.74
N MET A 79 1.20 0.15 -0.17
CA MET A 79 1.01 1.60 0.04
C MET A 79 -0.46 1.96 0.27
N THR A 80 -1.36 1.24 -0.41
CA THR A 80 -2.81 1.44 -0.25
C THR A 80 -3.29 0.94 1.11
N ALA A 81 -2.86 -0.25 1.55
CA ALA A 81 -3.18 -0.82 2.86
C ALA A 81 -2.62 0.07 4.00
N ALA A 82 -1.36 0.52 3.88
CA ALA A 82 -0.72 1.43 4.82
C ALA A 82 -1.52 2.74 4.99
N LYS A 83 -1.89 3.38 3.87
CA LYS A 83 -2.71 4.58 3.88
C LYS A 83 -4.06 4.37 4.57
N LYS A 84 -4.66 3.19 4.45
CA LYS A 84 -5.99 2.87 5.02
C LYS A 84 -5.93 2.43 6.47
N GLY A 85 -4.76 2.15 7.02
CA GLY A 85 -4.60 1.61 8.36
C GLY A 85 -4.99 0.13 8.49
N ASN A 86 -5.06 -0.59 7.38
CA ASN A 86 -5.49 -1.98 7.34
C ASN A 86 -4.34 -2.91 7.75
N LYS A 87 -4.01 -2.97 9.05
CA LYS A 87 -2.89 -3.75 9.59
C LYS A 87 -2.90 -5.22 9.14
N THR A 88 -4.07 -5.86 9.12
CA THR A 88 -4.20 -7.27 8.74
C THR A 88 -3.81 -7.48 7.28
N ILE A 89 -4.34 -6.66 6.36
CA ILE A 89 -4.01 -6.73 4.95
C ILE A 89 -2.55 -6.36 4.72
N LEU A 90 -2.07 -5.30 5.39
CA LEU A 90 -0.67 -4.88 5.31
C LEU A 90 0.26 -6.03 5.65
N LYS A 91 -0.02 -6.74 6.75
CA LYS A 91 0.79 -7.88 7.16
C LYS A 91 0.73 -9.03 6.13
N ALA A 92 -0.46 -9.38 5.64
CA ALA A 92 -0.60 -10.41 4.61
C ALA A 92 0.18 -10.10 3.33
N LEU A 93 0.22 -8.81 2.91
CA LEU A 93 1.01 -8.38 1.76
C LEU A 93 2.52 -8.49 2.02
N ILE A 94 2.99 -8.12 3.21
CA ILE A 94 4.40 -8.26 3.61
C ILE A 94 4.79 -9.74 3.66
N ASP A 95 3.98 -10.59 4.27
CA ASP A 95 4.20 -12.03 4.37
C ASP A 95 4.23 -12.69 2.97
N ALA A 96 3.53 -12.12 2.00
CA ALA A 96 3.55 -12.52 0.58
C ALA A 96 4.70 -11.91 -0.23
N GLY A 97 5.65 -11.21 0.38
CA GLY A 97 6.84 -10.67 -0.27
C GLY A 97 6.69 -9.28 -0.89
N ALA A 98 5.78 -8.44 -0.36
CA ALA A 98 5.70 -7.06 -0.81
C ALA A 98 7.00 -6.29 -0.48
N ASP A 99 7.51 -5.53 -1.45
CA ASP A 99 8.62 -4.60 -1.21
C ASP A 99 8.17 -3.46 -0.29
N VAL A 100 8.63 -3.54 0.96
CA VAL A 100 8.30 -2.57 2.01
C VAL A 100 8.84 -1.17 1.68
N ASN A 101 9.91 -1.09 0.89
CA ASN A 101 10.61 0.13 0.54
C ASN A 101 10.29 0.64 -0.89
N ALA A 102 9.32 0.04 -1.57
CA ALA A 102 8.85 0.53 -2.86
C ALA A 102 8.48 2.02 -2.78
N LYS A 103 8.80 2.77 -3.83
CA LYS A 103 8.48 4.20 -3.96
C LYS A 103 7.48 4.45 -5.07
N ASP A 104 6.51 5.31 -4.83
CA ASP A 104 5.61 5.80 -5.90
C ASP A 104 6.31 6.87 -6.76
N ASP A 105 5.63 7.39 -7.80
CA ASP A 105 6.15 8.42 -8.73
C ASP A 105 6.53 9.75 -8.04
N ARG A 106 6.27 9.89 -6.75
CA ARG A 106 6.70 11.03 -5.94
C ARG A 106 7.75 10.64 -4.90
N GLY A 107 8.36 9.48 -5.05
CA GLY A 107 9.34 8.95 -4.10
C GLY A 107 8.75 8.52 -2.75
N ARG A 108 7.41 8.47 -2.58
CA ARG A 108 6.77 8.18 -1.30
C ARG A 108 6.63 6.69 -1.05
N THR A 109 7.02 6.26 0.15
CA THR A 109 6.92 4.88 0.62
C THR A 109 5.59 4.60 1.34
N ALA A 110 5.33 3.31 1.64
CA ALA A 110 4.21 2.89 2.47
C ALA A 110 4.31 3.50 3.89
N LEU A 111 5.53 3.60 4.45
CA LEU A 111 5.77 4.19 5.76
C LEU A 111 5.35 5.67 5.80
N MET A 112 5.78 6.49 4.85
CA MET A 112 5.40 7.91 4.77
C MET A 112 3.89 8.09 4.70
N ARG A 113 3.19 7.21 3.96
CA ARG A 113 1.73 7.25 3.84
C ARG A 113 1.01 6.89 5.14
N ALA A 114 1.54 5.92 5.89
CA ALA A 114 1.01 5.57 7.20
C ALA A 114 1.23 6.69 8.19
N CYS A 115 2.43 7.30 8.22
CA CYS A 115 2.80 8.38 9.13
C CYS A 115 1.95 9.64 8.90
N LEU A 116 1.77 10.07 7.64
CA LEU A 116 0.91 11.20 7.29
C LEU A 116 -0.51 11.08 7.88
N LEU A 117 -1.04 9.87 7.98
CA LEU A 117 -2.40 9.62 8.43
C LEU A 117 -2.50 9.11 9.87
N GLY A 118 -1.37 8.97 10.59
CA GLY A 118 -1.34 8.49 11.98
C GLY A 118 -1.79 7.03 12.11
N GLN A 119 -1.38 6.20 11.18
CA GLN A 119 -1.73 4.77 11.19
C GLN A 119 -0.71 3.97 12.00
N ASP A 120 -0.59 4.24 13.31
CA ASP A 120 0.49 3.79 14.18
C ASP A 120 0.72 2.28 14.13
N ARG A 121 -0.37 1.49 14.14
CA ARG A 121 -0.27 0.03 14.04
C ARG A 121 0.32 -0.46 12.70
N CYS A 122 0.16 0.32 11.63
CA CYS A 122 0.79 0.02 10.34
C CYS A 122 2.24 0.51 10.31
N VAL A 123 2.53 1.64 10.97
CA VAL A 123 3.89 2.17 11.13
C VAL A 123 4.76 1.15 11.85
N GLU A 124 4.30 0.60 13.00
CA GLU A 124 5.00 -0.46 13.72
C GLU A 124 5.33 -1.66 12.82
N VAL A 125 4.32 -2.20 12.14
CA VAL A 125 4.51 -3.38 11.27
C VAL A 125 5.47 -3.09 10.12
N LEU A 126 5.42 -1.90 9.51
CA LEU A 126 6.33 -1.53 8.44
C LEU A 126 7.78 -1.40 8.93
N LEU A 127 7.99 -0.79 10.09
CA LEU A 127 9.32 -0.67 10.70
C LEU A 127 9.89 -2.04 11.10
N ASP A 128 9.07 -2.90 11.69
CA ASP A 128 9.45 -4.27 12.06
C ASP A 128 9.78 -5.13 10.82
N ALA A 129 9.17 -4.81 9.67
CA ALA A 129 9.44 -5.43 8.38
C ALA A 129 10.64 -4.80 7.60
N GLY A 130 11.37 -3.89 8.21
CA GLY A 130 12.56 -3.27 7.61
C GLY A 130 12.29 -2.05 6.73
N ALA A 131 11.20 -1.32 6.97
CA ALA A 131 10.99 -0.04 6.31
C ALA A 131 12.11 0.95 6.66
N ARG A 132 12.68 1.58 5.64
CA ARG A 132 13.76 2.57 5.82
C ARG A 132 13.17 3.85 6.40
N ILE A 133 13.38 4.06 7.69
CA ILE A 133 12.76 5.13 8.47
C ILE A 133 13.14 6.54 7.98
N ASN A 134 14.34 6.70 7.43
CA ASN A 134 14.93 7.97 7.01
C ASN A 134 14.88 8.20 5.48
N ASP A 135 14.19 7.34 4.73
CA ASP A 135 13.98 7.60 3.31
C ASP A 135 13.26 8.95 3.12
N GLN A 136 13.63 9.65 2.04
CA GLN A 136 13.01 10.91 1.65
C GLN A 136 12.30 10.76 0.30
N ASP A 137 11.19 11.48 0.14
CA ASP A 137 10.45 11.59 -1.12
C ASP A 137 11.11 12.62 -2.07
N GLU A 138 10.52 12.86 -3.24
CA GLU A 138 11.08 13.78 -4.25
C GLU A 138 11.19 15.25 -3.78
N VAL A 139 10.42 15.65 -2.76
CA VAL A 139 10.53 16.98 -2.16
C VAL A 139 11.41 17.00 -0.90
N GLY A 140 12.11 15.90 -0.63
CA GLY A 140 13.03 15.75 0.51
C GLY A 140 12.33 15.44 1.83
N ARG A 141 11.05 15.09 1.85
CA ARG A 141 10.33 14.81 3.10
C ARG A 141 10.51 13.39 3.58
N SER A 142 10.84 13.24 4.86
CA SER A 142 10.88 11.97 5.56
C SER A 142 9.54 11.61 6.18
N ALA A 143 9.41 10.34 6.65
CA ALA A 143 8.22 9.88 7.38
C ALA A 143 7.96 10.72 8.65
N LEU A 144 9.02 11.15 9.36
CA LEU A 144 8.92 12.00 10.54
C LEU A 144 8.36 13.39 10.20
N MET A 145 8.85 14.00 9.10
CA MET A 145 8.32 15.29 8.64
C MET A 145 6.85 15.20 8.26
N GLU A 146 6.42 14.14 7.57
CA GLU A 146 5.00 13.93 7.22
C GLU A 146 4.12 13.80 8.48
N ALA A 147 4.60 13.10 9.52
CA ALA A 147 3.90 12.99 10.79
C ALA A 147 3.81 14.33 11.53
N CYS A 148 4.88 15.14 11.53
CA CYS A 148 4.90 16.48 12.13
C CYS A 148 3.95 17.44 11.42
N ILE A 149 3.99 17.51 10.09
CA ILE A 149 3.09 18.34 9.27
C ILE A 149 1.62 17.97 9.54
N ALA A 150 1.34 16.70 9.74
CA ALA A 150 -0.02 16.19 9.98
C ALA A 150 -0.41 16.17 11.47
N PHE A 151 0.44 16.65 12.38
CA PHE A 151 0.24 16.69 13.84
C PHE A 151 -0.09 15.32 14.45
N LYS A 152 0.58 14.24 13.99
CA LYS A 152 0.36 12.86 14.43
C LYS A 152 1.25 12.54 15.63
N ARG A 153 0.85 12.98 16.83
CA ARG A 153 1.66 12.93 18.05
C ARG A 153 2.18 11.51 18.36
N ASP A 154 1.30 10.50 18.35
CA ASP A 154 1.69 9.12 18.71
C ASP A 154 2.64 8.54 17.65
N THR A 155 2.39 8.81 16.37
CA THR A 155 3.30 8.45 15.27
C THR A 155 4.66 9.12 15.42
N ILE A 156 4.71 10.41 15.82
CA ILE A 156 5.98 11.14 16.04
C ILE A 156 6.77 10.45 17.16
N HIS A 157 6.14 10.15 18.31
CA HIS A 157 6.79 9.43 19.40
C HIS A 157 7.34 8.09 18.95
N LEU A 158 6.53 7.29 18.26
CA LEU A 158 6.94 5.99 17.73
C LEU A 158 8.15 6.09 16.80
N LEU A 159 8.17 7.07 15.90
CA LEU A 159 9.31 7.28 14.98
C LEU A 159 10.58 7.68 15.72
N LEU A 160 10.46 8.54 16.75
CA LEU A 160 11.62 8.95 17.57
C LEU A 160 12.16 7.78 18.40
N GLU A 161 11.29 6.95 18.99
CA GLU A 161 11.69 5.72 19.68
C GLU A 161 12.43 4.73 18.77
N ARG A 162 12.14 4.77 17.48
CA ARG A 162 12.78 3.96 16.43
C ARG A 162 13.96 4.68 15.75
N ASN A 163 14.50 5.74 16.37
CA ASN A 163 15.68 6.50 15.93
C ASN A 163 15.51 7.18 14.55
N ALA A 164 14.34 7.74 14.25
CA ALA A 164 14.18 8.62 13.09
C ALA A 164 15.11 9.83 13.21
N ASP A 165 15.81 10.17 12.11
CA ASP A 165 16.72 11.32 12.09
C ASP A 165 15.95 12.64 12.04
N VAL A 166 16.07 13.42 13.10
CA VAL A 166 15.41 14.73 13.24
C VAL A 166 16.09 15.83 12.46
N ASN A 167 17.33 15.60 11.99
CA ASN A 167 18.16 16.60 11.32
C ASN A 167 18.02 16.57 9.79
N LEU A 168 17.28 15.62 9.24
CA LEU A 168 16.97 15.63 7.81
C LEU A 168 16.24 16.94 7.46
N PHE A 169 16.51 17.47 6.29
CA PHE A 169 15.84 18.66 5.76
C PHE A 169 15.23 18.36 4.39
N ASP A 170 14.11 19.00 4.13
CA ASP A 170 13.46 18.93 2.82
C ASP A 170 14.19 19.86 1.81
N ASN A 171 13.75 19.88 0.55
CA ASN A 171 14.35 20.68 -0.52
C ASN A 171 14.28 22.21 -0.26
N ASN A 172 13.51 22.65 0.74
CA ASN A 172 13.42 24.04 1.18
C ASN A 172 14.27 24.32 2.44
N GLY A 173 15.01 23.33 2.93
CA GLY A 173 15.80 23.43 4.16
C GLY A 173 14.99 23.31 5.45
N VAL A 174 13.74 22.84 5.38
CA VAL A 174 12.86 22.68 6.55
C VAL A 174 13.10 21.29 7.19
N THR A 175 13.29 21.26 8.52
CA THR A 175 13.41 20.03 9.30
C THR A 175 12.08 19.64 9.95
N ALA A 176 12.04 18.47 10.59
CA ALA A 176 10.87 18.03 11.37
C ALA A 176 10.57 18.93 12.59
N LEU A 177 11.57 19.73 13.07
CA LEU A 177 11.46 20.58 14.24
C LEU A 177 10.99 22.02 13.95
N MET A 178 10.97 22.41 12.69
CA MET A 178 10.50 23.73 12.24
C MET A 178 9.01 23.73 11.93
#